data_c226769f0c47ab8d2edbe62b4b5b927c
#
_entry.id   c226769f0c47ab8d2edbe62b4b5b927c
#
_cell.length_a   1.000
_cell.length_b   1.000
_cell.length_c   1.000
_cell.angle_alpha   90.00
_cell.angle_beta   90.00
_cell.angle_gamma   90.00
#
_symmetry.space_group_name_H-M   'P 1'
#
loop_
_entity.id
_entity.type
_entity.pdbx_description
1 polymer ?
#
loop_
_entity_poly.entity_id
_entity_poly.type
_entity_poly.pdbx_seq_one_letter_code
_entity_poly.pdbx_strand_id
1 'polypeptide(L)'
;MEKAVRRGRYGFRVRAYECGPDGEATLPAVCDYLQEAASRHAEELGFSRSDFAAGNLDITWVLARMFVKVLRYPKWNEEVSVETFPRGGRRIVAWRDFEIKDASGATIALATSDWMTIDLSSRRLAPIPAKRRSSAKNRMRRVCAFRKMAEKSSASRR
;
A
#
# COMPACT_ATOMS: atom_id res chain seq x y z
N MET A 1 9.43 21.42 -13.86
CA MET A 1 9.10 20.01 -14.24
C MET A 1 8.64 19.29 -12.99
N GLU A 2 7.37 18.95 -12.94
CA GLU A 2 6.78 18.20 -11.84
C GLU A 2 7.29 16.76 -11.92
N LYS A 3 8.03 16.30 -10.91
CA LYS A 3 8.50 14.91 -10.85
C LYS A 3 7.28 14.00 -10.78
N ALA A 4 7.03 13.25 -11.86
CA ALA A 4 5.97 12.25 -11.88
C ALA A 4 6.14 11.29 -10.69
N VAL A 5 5.05 11.05 -9.97
CA VAL A 5 5.05 10.06 -8.88
C VAL A 5 5.39 8.71 -9.48
N ARG A 6 6.51 8.14 -9.06
CA ARG A 6 6.94 6.83 -9.54
C ARG A 6 5.93 5.80 -9.05
N ARG A 7 5.29 5.11 -9.99
CA ARG A 7 4.40 3.98 -9.73
C ARG A 7 5.20 2.70 -9.76
N GLY A 8 4.96 1.83 -8.78
CA GLY A 8 5.40 0.44 -8.82
C GLY A 8 4.28 -0.44 -9.36
N ARG A 9 4.63 -1.47 -10.16
CA ARG A 9 3.70 -2.49 -10.64
C ARG A 9 4.31 -3.87 -10.41
N TYR A 10 3.58 -4.74 -9.73
CA TYR A 10 4.05 -6.06 -9.30
C TYR A 10 3.01 -7.11 -9.63
N GLY A 11 3.45 -8.20 -10.31
CA GLY A 11 2.62 -9.33 -10.65
C GLY A 11 2.58 -10.36 -9.52
N PHE A 12 1.42 -10.97 -9.34
CA PHE A 12 1.17 -12.08 -8.43
C PHE A 12 0.33 -13.14 -9.12
N ARG A 13 0.54 -14.40 -8.75
CA ARG A 13 -0.32 -15.50 -9.14
C ARG A 13 -0.97 -16.06 -7.89
N VAL A 14 -2.29 -16.16 -7.89
CA VAL A 14 -3.07 -16.68 -6.75
C VAL A 14 -2.73 -18.14 -6.51
N ARG A 15 -2.29 -18.48 -5.31
CA ARG A 15 -1.86 -19.82 -4.91
C ARG A 15 -3.00 -20.54 -4.19
N ALA A 16 -2.96 -21.88 -4.23
CA ALA A 16 -4.02 -22.71 -3.63
C ALA A 16 -4.25 -22.42 -2.14
N TYR A 17 -3.17 -22.19 -1.38
CA TYR A 17 -3.24 -21.92 0.06
C TYR A 17 -3.71 -20.50 0.42
N GLU A 18 -3.85 -19.63 -0.56
CA GLU A 18 -4.38 -18.27 -0.42
C GLU A 18 -5.90 -18.22 -0.64
N CYS A 19 -6.49 -19.35 -1.09
CA CYS A 19 -7.89 -19.43 -1.44
C CYS A 19 -8.75 -20.04 -0.31
N GLY A 20 -10.00 -19.59 -0.27
CA GLY A 20 -11.05 -20.21 0.50
C GLY A 20 -11.63 -21.47 -0.18
N PRO A 21 -12.63 -22.11 0.44
CA PRO A 21 -13.30 -23.30 -0.13
C PRO A 21 -14.01 -23.05 -1.47
N ASP A 22 -14.32 -21.79 -1.76
CA ASP A 22 -14.91 -21.31 -3.01
C ASP A 22 -13.91 -21.18 -4.17
N GLY A 23 -12.61 -21.40 -3.90
CA GLY A 23 -11.53 -21.25 -4.87
C GLY A 23 -11.15 -19.80 -5.15
N GLU A 24 -11.65 -18.86 -4.39
CA GLU A 24 -11.30 -17.43 -4.48
C GLU A 24 -10.27 -17.04 -3.42
N ALA A 25 -9.38 -16.11 -3.75
CA ALA A 25 -8.42 -15.58 -2.80
C ALA A 25 -9.11 -14.94 -1.60
N THR A 26 -8.61 -15.21 -0.41
CA THR A 26 -9.15 -14.61 0.82
C THR A 26 -8.76 -13.14 0.96
N LEU A 27 -9.51 -12.36 1.76
CA LEU A 27 -9.15 -10.97 2.06
C LEU A 27 -7.75 -10.84 2.68
N PRO A 28 -7.30 -11.71 3.60
CA PRO A 28 -5.90 -11.71 4.05
C PRO A 28 -4.90 -11.84 2.90
N ALA A 29 -5.09 -12.77 1.96
CA ALA A 29 -4.21 -12.93 0.81
C ALA A 29 -4.15 -11.66 -0.06
N VAL A 30 -5.30 -11.01 -0.29
CA VAL A 30 -5.34 -9.71 -0.99
C VAL A 30 -4.53 -8.65 -0.24
N CYS A 31 -4.66 -8.58 1.10
CA CYS A 31 -3.88 -7.65 1.92
C CYS A 31 -2.37 -7.95 1.85
N ASP A 32 -1.98 -9.22 1.79
CA ASP A 32 -0.58 -9.63 1.67
C ASP A 32 0.03 -9.19 0.33
N TYR A 33 -0.70 -9.30 -0.79
CA TYR A 33 -0.25 -8.76 -2.08
C TYR A 33 -0.02 -7.24 -2.01
N LEU A 34 -0.90 -6.49 -1.33
CA LEU A 34 -0.76 -5.04 -1.17
C LEU A 34 0.48 -4.70 -0.33
N GLN A 35 0.72 -5.42 0.77
CA GLN A 35 1.88 -5.21 1.64
C GLN A 35 3.18 -5.57 0.94
N GLU A 36 3.22 -6.68 0.21
CA GLU A 36 4.38 -7.09 -0.57
C GLU A 36 4.72 -6.07 -1.67
N ALA A 37 3.71 -5.60 -2.41
CA ALA A 37 3.90 -4.56 -3.41
C ALA A 37 4.40 -3.25 -2.80
N ALA A 38 3.90 -2.88 -1.61
CA ALA A 38 4.38 -1.71 -0.89
C ALA A 38 5.84 -1.83 -0.47
N SER A 39 6.24 -3.02 0.02
CA SER A 39 7.60 -3.31 0.47
C SER A 39 8.60 -3.25 -0.68
N ARG A 40 8.31 -3.93 -1.79
CA ARG A 40 9.14 -3.88 -3.01
C ARG A 40 9.30 -2.46 -3.53
N HIS A 41 8.21 -1.72 -3.60
CA HIS A 41 8.27 -0.33 -4.08
C HIS A 41 9.03 0.59 -3.10
N ALA A 42 8.91 0.37 -1.79
CA ALA A 42 9.68 1.11 -0.80
C ALA A 42 11.19 0.86 -0.96
N GLU A 43 11.58 -0.38 -1.22
CA GLU A 43 12.97 -0.75 -1.52
C GLU A 43 13.50 -0.05 -2.77
N GLU A 44 12.76 -0.08 -3.88
CA GLU A 44 13.12 0.63 -5.11
C GLU A 44 13.25 2.15 -4.92
N LEU A 45 12.51 2.72 -3.99
CA LEU A 45 12.56 4.14 -3.64
C LEU A 45 13.65 4.48 -2.61
N GLY A 46 14.33 3.46 -2.06
CA GLY A 46 15.34 3.61 -1.02
C GLY A 46 14.75 3.96 0.35
N PHE A 47 13.59 3.40 0.68
CA PHE A 47 12.90 3.56 1.95
C PHE A 47 12.64 2.22 2.66
N SER A 48 13.39 1.18 2.30
CA SER A 48 13.33 -0.10 3.01
C SER A 48 14.00 -0.01 4.38
N ARG A 49 13.78 -1.03 5.20
CA ARG A 49 14.48 -1.14 6.49
C ARG A 49 16.00 -1.18 6.32
N SER A 50 16.50 -1.87 5.30
CA SER A 50 17.94 -1.92 4.99
C SER A 50 18.50 -0.54 4.62
N ASP A 51 17.73 0.28 3.90
CA ASP A 51 18.11 1.66 3.60
C ASP A 51 18.21 2.53 4.86
N PHE A 52 17.29 2.33 5.80
CA PHE A 52 17.32 3.04 7.07
C PHE A 52 18.54 2.61 7.91
N ALA A 53 18.80 1.31 8.01
CA ALA A 53 19.97 0.78 8.72
C ALA A 53 21.29 1.28 8.11
N ALA A 54 21.40 1.32 6.78
CA ALA A 54 22.55 1.89 6.08
C ALA A 54 22.75 3.40 6.36
N GLY A 55 21.66 4.10 6.75
CA GLY A 55 21.70 5.50 7.20
C GLY A 55 21.82 5.65 8.71
N ASN A 56 22.23 4.61 9.46
CA ASN A 56 22.29 4.57 10.93
C ASN A 56 20.97 4.93 11.62
N LEU A 57 19.86 4.56 11.01
CA LEU A 57 18.51 4.74 11.57
C LEU A 57 17.94 3.37 11.95
N ASP A 58 17.74 3.12 13.24
CA ASP A 58 17.12 1.88 13.74
C ASP A 58 15.59 2.00 13.76
N ILE A 59 15.01 2.27 12.59
CA ILE A 59 13.58 2.44 12.41
C ILE A 59 13.02 1.43 11.42
N THR A 60 11.73 1.13 11.57
CA THR A 60 11.00 0.27 10.62
C THR A 60 9.61 0.82 10.34
N TRP A 61 9.01 0.38 9.23
CA TRP A 61 7.64 0.68 8.88
C TRP A 61 6.66 -0.19 9.65
N VAL A 62 5.57 0.43 10.07
CA VAL A 62 4.39 -0.25 10.63
C VAL A 62 3.17 0.19 9.85
N LEU A 63 2.40 -0.78 9.38
CA LEU A 63 1.10 -0.54 8.78
C LEU A 63 0.12 -0.18 9.91
N ALA A 64 -0.29 1.08 9.96
CA ALA A 64 -1.18 1.57 11.01
C ALA A 64 -2.65 1.41 10.61
N ARG A 65 -2.95 1.51 9.32
CA ARG A 65 -4.32 1.45 8.82
C ARG A 65 -4.33 1.02 7.36
N MET A 66 -5.27 0.15 6.99
CA MET A 66 -5.52 -0.23 5.61
C MET A 66 -7.03 -0.28 5.37
N PHE A 67 -7.47 0.30 4.27
CA PHE A 67 -8.83 0.17 3.77
C PHE A 67 -8.77 -0.47 2.38
N VAL A 68 -9.52 -1.56 2.20
CA VAL A 68 -9.58 -2.30 0.93
C VAL A 68 -11.02 -2.40 0.48
N LYS A 69 -11.26 -2.06 -0.77
CA LYS A 69 -12.53 -2.33 -1.45
C LYS A 69 -12.29 -3.36 -2.53
N VAL A 70 -12.75 -4.57 -2.29
CA VAL A 70 -12.72 -5.65 -3.28
C VAL A 70 -13.99 -5.56 -4.11
N LEU A 71 -13.85 -5.48 -5.43
CA LEU A 71 -14.94 -5.50 -6.40
C LEU A 71 -15.20 -6.93 -6.86
N ARG A 72 -14.13 -7.73 -6.98
CA ARG A 72 -14.13 -9.16 -7.29
C ARG A 72 -12.89 -9.80 -6.67
N TYR A 73 -13.05 -10.94 -6.03
CA TYR A 73 -11.92 -11.73 -5.58
C TYR A 73 -11.31 -12.51 -6.75
N PRO A 74 -9.97 -12.51 -6.90
CA PRO A 74 -9.33 -13.31 -7.93
C PRO A 74 -9.37 -14.80 -7.55
N LYS A 75 -9.47 -15.66 -8.56
CA LYS A 75 -9.57 -17.11 -8.38
C LYS A 75 -8.20 -17.76 -8.32
N TRP A 76 -8.16 -18.99 -7.81
CA TRP A 76 -6.96 -19.81 -7.85
C TRP A 76 -6.32 -19.81 -9.24
N ASN A 77 -4.99 -19.70 -9.26
CA ASN A 77 -4.14 -19.66 -10.44
C ASN A 77 -4.32 -18.44 -11.36
N GLU A 78 -5.21 -17.50 -10.99
CA GLU A 78 -5.36 -16.25 -11.72
C GLU A 78 -4.13 -15.35 -11.52
N GLU A 79 -3.72 -14.66 -12.58
CA GLU A 79 -2.67 -13.65 -12.53
C GLU A 79 -3.28 -12.28 -12.29
N VAL A 80 -2.73 -11.57 -11.30
CA VAL A 80 -3.12 -10.21 -10.97
C VAL A 80 -1.91 -9.30 -10.91
N SER A 81 -2.10 -8.02 -11.11
CA SER A 81 -1.07 -7.00 -10.92
C SER A 81 -1.51 -5.95 -9.92
N VAL A 82 -0.62 -5.63 -8.99
CA VAL A 82 -0.81 -4.56 -8.02
C VAL A 82 -0.03 -3.34 -8.49
N GLU A 83 -0.73 -2.26 -8.79
CA GLU A 83 -0.12 -0.94 -8.95
C GLU A 83 -0.15 -0.20 -7.62
N THR A 84 0.97 0.41 -7.24
CA THR A 84 1.08 1.15 -5.98
C THR A 84 1.91 2.42 -6.14
N PHE A 85 1.59 3.44 -5.35
CA PHE A 85 2.31 4.70 -5.34
C PHE A 85 2.13 5.43 -4.00
N PRO A 86 3.19 6.13 -3.53
CA PRO A 86 3.07 7.00 -2.38
C PRO A 86 2.23 8.22 -2.76
N ARG A 87 1.24 8.53 -1.93
CA ARG A 87 0.36 9.71 -2.10
C ARG A 87 0.86 10.93 -1.33
N GLY A 88 1.93 10.80 -0.60
CA GLY A 88 2.50 11.82 0.28
C GLY A 88 2.50 11.39 1.74
N GLY A 89 2.64 12.36 2.64
CA GLY A 89 2.68 12.08 4.07
C GLY A 89 2.87 13.32 4.90
N ARG A 90 2.88 13.12 6.21
CA ARG A 90 3.26 14.10 7.23
C ARG A 90 4.49 13.57 7.98
N ARG A 91 4.92 14.30 9.00
CA ARG A 91 6.14 14.00 9.77
C ARG A 91 6.26 12.53 10.20
N ILE A 92 5.17 11.90 10.62
CA ILE A 92 5.13 10.54 11.17
C ILE A 92 4.24 9.57 10.40
N VAL A 93 3.54 10.03 9.36
CA VAL A 93 2.59 9.22 8.59
C VAL A 93 2.88 9.37 7.11
N ALA A 94 2.98 8.24 6.39
CA ALA A 94 3.02 8.18 4.94
C ALA A 94 1.75 7.49 4.42
N TRP A 95 1.18 8.05 3.36
CA TRP A 95 0.00 7.52 2.68
C TRP A 95 0.38 6.84 1.40
N ARG A 96 -0.27 5.71 1.13
CA ARG A 96 -0.04 4.93 -0.08
C ARG A 96 -1.37 4.42 -0.61
N ASP A 97 -1.52 4.48 -1.93
CA ASP A 97 -2.69 3.99 -2.63
C ASP A 97 -2.32 2.81 -3.54
N PHE A 98 -3.32 1.96 -3.81
CA PHE A 98 -3.15 0.74 -4.59
C PHE A 98 -4.35 0.51 -5.51
N GLU A 99 -4.06 -0.16 -6.62
CA GLU A 99 -5.05 -0.68 -7.55
C GLU A 99 -4.63 -2.10 -7.94
N ILE A 100 -5.54 -3.07 -7.80
CA ILE A 100 -5.32 -4.44 -8.25
C ILE A 100 -6.09 -4.63 -9.56
N LYS A 101 -5.40 -5.15 -10.56
CA LYS A 101 -5.96 -5.45 -11.88
C LYS A 101 -5.79 -6.92 -12.21
N ASP A 102 -6.76 -7.48 -12.93
CA ASP A 102 -6.66 -8.79 -13.51
C ASP A 102 -5.83 -8.79 -14.82
N ALA A 103 -5.69 -9.95 -15.44
CA ALA A 103 -4.92 -10.13 -16.68
C ALA A 103 -5.49 -9.32 -17.85
N SER A 104 -6.79 -9.00 -17.84
CA SER A 104 -7.43 -8.15 -18.86
C SER A 104 -7.17 -6.66 -18.65
N GLY A 105 -6.60 -6.28 -17.49
CA GLY A 105 -6.41 -4.91 -17.06
C GLY A 105 -7.62 -4.29 -16.36
N ALA A 106 -8.66 -5.07 -16.09
CA ALA A 106 -9.81 -4.62 -15.32
C ALA A 106 -9.46 -4.47 -13.83
N THR A 107 -9.90 -3.39 -13.21
CA THR A 107 -9.70 -3.15 -11.79
C THR A 107 -10.60 -4.06 -10.96
N ILE A 108 -10.01 -4.89 -10.12
CA ILE A 108 -10.72 -5.85 -9.25
C ILE A 108 -10.67 -5.46 -7.76
N ALA A 109 -9.73 -4.61 -7.36
CA ALA A 109 -9.72 -4.04 -6.01
C ALA A 109 -9.01 -2.69 -5.98
N LEU A 110 -9.39 -1.86 -5.00
CA LEU A 110 -8.77 -0.59 -4.68
C LEU A 110 -8.44 -0.55 -3.19
N ALA A 111 -7.30 0.05 -2.83
CA ALA A 111 -6.94 0.20 -1.43
C ALA A 111 -6.18 1.50 -1.15
N THR A 112 -6.24 1.91 0.11
CA THR A 112 -5.42 2.99 0.67
C THR A 112 -4.86 2.57 2.02
N SER A 113 -3.67 3.04 2.37
CA SER A 113 -3.03 2.69 3.63
C SER A 113 -2.30 3.87 4.25
N ASP A 114 -2.20 3.84 5.58
CA ASP A 114 -1.44 4.75 6.40
C ASP A 114 -0.28 3.95 7.04
N TRP A 115 0.93 4.42 6.82
CA TRP A 115 2.16 3.83 7.33
C TRP A 115 2.84 4.78 8.29
N MET A 116 3.39 4.23 9.37
CA MET A 116 4.17 4.97 10.35
C MET A 116 5.56 4.36 10.48
N THR A 117 6.52 5.13 10.95
CA THR A 117 7.83 4.62 11.36
C THR A 117 7.92 4.55 12.87
N ILE A 118 8.49 3.47 13.37
CA ILE A 118 8.81 3.27 14.77
C ILE A 118 10.32 3.07 14.94
N ASP A 119 10.85 3.59 16.01
CA ASP A 119 12.20 3.30 16.50
C ASP A 119 12.18 1.94 17.22
N LEU A 120 13.07 1.04 16.81
CA LEU A 120 13.07 -0.35 17.30
C LEU A 120 13.59 -0.48 18.72
N SER A 121 14.47 0.42 19.14
CA SER A 121 15.04 0.42 20.49
C SER A 121 14.04 0.94 21.52
N SER A 122 13.46 2.11 21.26
CA SER A 122 12.49 2.75 22.16
C SER A 122 11.04 2.29 21.95
N ARG A 123 10.74 1.62 20.83
CA ARG A 123 9.39 1.23 20.38
C ARG A 123 8.41 2.39 20.28
N ARG A 124 8.91 3.60 20.04
CA ARG A 124 8.11 4.82 19.88
C ARG A 124 8.04 5.25 18.42
N LEU A 125 7.02 6.05 18.11
CA LEU A 125 6.89 6.66 16.80
C LEU A 125 8.13 7.52 16.49
N ALA A 126 8.71 7.30 15.31
CA ALA A 126 9.84 8.05 14.81
C ALA A 126 9.43 8.94 13.62
N PRO A 127 10.08 10.08 13.41
CA PRO A 127 9.86 10.88 12.21
C PRO A 127 10.34 10.14 10.95
N ILE A 128 9.58 10.25 9.88
CA ILE A 128 10.01 9.78 8.56
C ILE A 128 11.18 10.66 8.10
N PRO A 129 12.32 10.07 7.65
CA PRO A 129 13.51 10.84 7.27
C PRO A 129 13.23 11.91 6.21
N ALA A 130 13.57 13.16 6.50
CA ALA A 130 13.23 14.33 5.67
C ALA A 130 13.89 14.31 4.28
N LYS A 131 15.11 13.81 4.17
CA LYS A 131 15.89 13.73 2.91
C LYS A 131 15.21 12.92 1.81
N ARG A 132 14.20 12.11 2.15
CA ARG A 132 13.50 11.22 1.23
C ARG A 132 11.99 11.50 1.17
N ARG A 133 11.55 12.60 1.77
CA ARG A 133 10.20 13.12 1.60
C ARG A 133 10.05 13.63 0.17
N SER A 134 9.94 12.74 -0.78
CA SER A 134 9.53 13.07 -2.13
C SER A 134 8.22 13.84 -2.03
N SER A 135 8.24 15.11 -2.43
CA SER A 135 7.05 15.96 -2.49
C SER A 135 6.15 15.48 -3.61
N ALA A 136 5.47 14.38 -3.38
CA ALA A 136 4.41 13.95 -4.26
C ALA A 136 3.12 14.69 -3.86
N LYS A 137 3.10 16.00 -4.07
CA LYS A 137 1.84 16.71 -4.31
C LYS A 137 1.34 16.19 -5.65
N ASN A 138 0.61 15.10 -5.67
CA ASN A 138 0.01 14.66 -6.91
C ASN A 138 -1.49 14.43 -6.77
N ARG A 139 -2.12 15.12 -7.66
CA ARG A 139 -3.52 15.15 -8.02
C ARG A 139 -3.96 13.76 -8.49
N MET A 140 -4.58 12.98 -7.63
CA MET A 140 -5.32 11.81 -8.07
C MET A 140 -6.79 11.93 -7.65
N ARG A 141 -7.59 12.55 -8.52
CA ARG A 141 -9.02 12.80 -8.31
C ARG A 141 -9.84 11.51 -8.10
N ARG A 142 -9.41 10.37 -8.61
CA ARG A 142 -10.16 9.10 -8.51
C ARG A 142 -10.05 8.44 -7.14
N VAL A 143 -8.87 8.41 -6.53
CA VAL A 143 -8.67 7.79 -5.20
C VAL A 143 -9.15 8.69 -4.08
N CYS A 144 -9.14 10.01 -4.28
CA CYS A 144 -9.72 10.97 -3.32
C CYS A 144 -11.24 10.81 -3.17
N ALA A 145 -11.95 10.42 -4.24
CA ALA A 145 -13.37 10.06 -4.16
C ALA A 145 -13.59 8.78 -3.34
N PHE A 146 -12.66 7.84 -3.41
CA PHE A 146 -12.70 6.59 -2.66
C PHE A 146 -12.50 6.80 -1.15
N ARG A 147 -11.58 7.68 -0.74
CA ARG A 147 -11.39 8.02 0.67
C ARG A 147 -12.62 8.70 1.28
N LYS A 148 -13.28 9.59 0.55
CA LYS A 148 -14.54 10.21 1.00
C LYS A 148 -15.66 9.18 1.21
N MET A 149 -15.68 8.10 0.42
CA MET A 149 -16.60 6.99 0.63
C MET A 149 -16.24 6.15 1.86
N ALA A 150 -14.96 5.91 2.12
CA ALA A 150 -14.50 5.19 3.30
C ALA A 150 -14.79 5.96 4.59
N GLU A 151 -14.55 7.27 4.60
CA GLU A 151 -14.86 8.16 5.73
C GLU A 151 -16.37 8.25 6.01
N LYS A 152 -17.21 8.30 4.98
CA LYS A 152 -18.68 8.26 5.11
C LYS A 152 -19.19 6.93 5.65
N SER A 153 -18.61 5.79 5.25
CA SER A 153 -18.99 4.47 5.74
C SER A 153 -18.65 4.27 7.21
N SER A 154 -17.58 4.89 7.73
CA SER A 154 -17.24 4.83 9.15
C SER A 154 -18.08 5.77 10.02
N ALA A 155 -18.57 6.88 9.46
CA ALA A 155 -19.42 7.84 10.18
C ALA A 155 -20.88 7.37 10.30
N SER A 156 -21.34 6.48 9.43
CA SER A 156 -22.71 5.93 9.43
C SER A 156 -22.92 4.76 10.40
N ARG A 157 -21.90 4.35 11.17
CA ARG A 157 -21.95 3.23 12.13
C ARG A 157 -21.81 3.70 13.59
N ARG A 158 -22.09 4.97 13.87
CA ARG A 158 -22.21 5.48 15.26
C ARG A 158 -23.64 5.85 15.57
#